data_32bc75c1e11c845ccfebe0c72110a7d7
#
_entry.id   32bc75c1e11c845ccfebe0c72110a7d7
#
_cell.length_a   1.000
_cell.length_b   1.000
_cell.length_c   1.000
_cell.angle_alpha   90.00
_cell.angle_beta   90.00
_cell.angle_gamma   90.00
#
_symmetry.space_group_name_H-M   'P 1'
#
loop_
_entity.id
_entity.type
_entity.pdbx_description
1 polymer ?
#
loop_
_entity_poly.entity_id
_entity_poly.type
_entity_poly.pdbx_seq_one_letter_code
_entity_poly.pdbx_strand_id
1 'polypeptide(L)'
;MMADVFRHFFNYHFSENRNIWDAYITPLSDEQFTQDVGYSHGSVRNQILHLMSVDDAWFSGLRRVEISDSLDPATFVDRTVIRKRWDAIEQRMRDYLGELQDDTLFEKPFAEGEDKDLIVWQVLLQVTNHGTDHRAQLLRLLNDLGVKTVSQDYIFYAYDHPTLALAQKGREK
;
A
#
# COMPACT_ATOMS: atom_id res chain seq x y z
N MET A 1 -20.81 3.86 -3.51
CA MET A 1 -20.61 5.06 -2.66
C MET A 1 -19.60 4.83 -1.55
N MET A 2 -19.71 3.83 -0.67
CA MET A 2 -18.64 3.48 0.27
C MET A 2 -17.42 2.88 -0.44
N ALA A 3 -17.64 2.05 -1.44
CA ALA A 3 -16.56 1.52 -2.27
C ALA A 3 -15.71 2.63 -2.93
N ASP A 4 -16.33 3.77 -3.33
CA ASP A 4 -15.58 4.91 -3.90
C ASP A 4 -14.68 5.59 -2.86
N VAL A 5 -15.09 5.63 -1.58
CA VAL A 5 -14.24 6.13 -0.48
C VAL A 5 -12.97 5.28 -0.36
N PHE A 6 -13.11 3.94 -0.41
CA PHE A 6 -11.95 3.05 -0.41
C PHE A 6 -11.08 3.23 -1.66
N ARG A 7 -11.67 3.33 -2.86
CA ARG A 7 -10.92 3.62 -4.09
C ARG A 7 -10.10 4.89 -3.98
N HIS A 8 -10.70 5.96 -3.46
CA HIS A 8 -9.99 7.23 -3.24
C HIS A 8 -8.84 7.08 -2.24
N PHE A 9 -9.09 6.39 -1.11
CA PHE A 9 -8.07 6.22 -0.08
C PHE A 9 -6.93 5.28 -0.54
N PHE A 10 -7.23 4.26 -1.33
CA PHE A 10 -6.20 3.44 -1.96
C PHE A 10 -5.42 4.18 -3.06
N ASN A 11 -6.03 5.10 -3.79
CA ASN A 11 -5.30 5.96 -4.71
C ASN A 11 -4.26 6.83 -3.98
N TYR A 12 -4.58 7.34 -2.78
CA TYR A 12 -3.60 7.96 -1.91
C TYR A 12 -2.48 6.98 -1.52
N HIS A 13 -2.82 5.78 -1.06
CA HIS A 13 -1.87 4.74 -0.69
C HIS A 13 -0.87 4.44 -1.83
N PHE A 14 -1.37 4.23 -3.03
CA PHE A 14 -0.55 3.98 -4.22
C PHE A 14 0.29 5.20 -4.63
N SER A 15 -0.28 6.39 -4.56
CA SER A 15 0.43 7.64 -4.85
C SER A 15 1.64 7.81 -3.93
N GLU A 16 1.46 7.64 -2.62
CA GLU A 16 2.54 7.77 -1.66
C GLU A 16 3.62 6.69 -1.82
N ASN A 17 3.24 5.45 -2.12
CA ASN A 17 4.19 4.39 -2.43
C ASN A 17 5.06 4.76 -3.65
N ARG A 18 4.45 5.32 -4.71
CA ARG A 18 5.16 5.77 -5.92
C ARG A 18 6.04 6.98 -5.64
N ASN A 19 5.52 7.98 -4.93
CA ASN A 19 6.26 9.19 -4.57
C ASN A 19 7.54 8.84 -3.78
N ILE A 20 7.42 7.96 -2.78
CA ILE A 20 8.57 7.52 -1.98
C ILE A 20 9.59 6.82 -2.87
N TRP A 21 9.14 5.90 -3.74
CA TRP A 21 10.03 5.19 -4.65
C TRP A 21 10.77 6.13 -5.58
N ASP A 22 10.05 6.98 -6.28
CA ASP A 22 10.60 7.83 -7.35
C ASP A 22 11.49 8.94 -6.78
N ALA A 23 11.05 9.60 -5.70
CA ALA A 23 11.75 10.75 -5.13
C ALA A 23 12.94 10.37 -4.24
N TYR A 24 12.83 9.26 -3.49
CA TYR A 24 13.81 8.97 -2.44
C TYR A 24 14.57 7.66 -2.63
N ILE A 25 13.93 6.61 -3.18
CA ILE A 25 14.58 5.30 -3.29
C ILE A 25 15.41 5.19 -4.56
N THR A 26 14.90 5.69 -5.66
CA THR A 26 15.61 5.67 -6.95
C THR A 26 17.01 6.29 -6.89
N PRO A 27 17.23 7.44 -6.21
CA PRO A 27 18.55 8.06 -6.13
C PRO A 27 19.52 7.44 -5.11
N LEU A 28 19.08 6.50 -4.26
CA LEU A 28 19.97 5.87 -3.28
C LEU A 28 21.10 5.08 -3.94
N SER A 29 22.27 5.06 -3.30
CA SER A 29 23.30 4.07 -3.65
C SER A 29 22.81 2.65 -3.29
N ASP A 30 23.46 1.62 -3.84
CA ASP A 30 23.14 0.23 -3.50
C ASP A 30 23.44 -0.08 -2.02
N GLU A 31 24.48 0.56 -1.47
CA GLU A 31 24.82 0.47 -0.05
C GLU A 31 23.71 1.05 0.81
N GLN A 32 23.27 2.31 0.53
CA GLN A 32 22.17 2.95 1.26
C GLN A 32 20.85 2.15 1.19
N PHE A 33 20.59 1.51 0.05
CA PHE A 33 19.38 0.71 -0.16
C PHE A 33 19.37 -0.57 0.68
N THR A 34 20.53 -1.17 0.93
CA THR A 34 20.66 -2.51 1.53
C THR A 34 21.25 -2.52 2.93
N GLN A 35 21.91 -1.44 3.38
CA GLN A 35 22.55 -1.42 4.70
C GLN A 35 21.54 -1.56 5.82
N ASP A 36 21.87 -2.36 6.81
CA ASP A 36 21.09 -2.49 8.04
C ASP A 36 21.37 -1.32 8.98
N VAL A 37 20.34 -0.61 9.38
CA VAL A 37 20.43 0.52 10.32
C VAL A 37 19.87 0.18 11.71
N GLY A 38 19.54 -1.08 11.96
CA GLY A 38 19.07 -1.58 13.27
C GLY A 38 17.68 -1.06 13.66
N TYR A 39 16.84 -0.63 12.69
CA TYR A 39 15.51 -0.13 12.95
C TYR A 39 14.47 -0.82 12.05
N SER A 40 13.28 -1.18 12.60
CA SER A 40 12.19 -1.83 11.89
C SER A 40 12.65 -3.11 11.17
N HIS A 41 12.54 -3.19 9.85
CA HIS A 41 12.99 -4.33 9.03
C HIS A 41 14.47 -4.24 8.63
N GLY A 42 15.24 -3.38 9.26
CA GLY A 42 16.69 -3.26 9.12
C GLY A 42 17.12 -2.34 7.97
N SER A 43 16.61 -2.52 6.76
CA SER A 43 17.03 -1.73 5.60
C SER A 43 15.85 -1.18 4.81
N VAL A 44 16.13 -0.17 3.98
CA VAL A 44 15.15 0.39 3.00
C VAL A 44 14.57 -0.72 2.13
N ARG A 45 15.43 -1.59 1.57
CA ARG A 45 15.00 -2.74 0.77
C ARG A 45 14.04 -3.65 1.52
N ASN A 46 14.42 -4.07 2.72
CA ASN A 46 13.61 -5.01 3.50
C ASN A 46 12.27 -4.40 3.90
N GLN A 47 12.24 -3.11 4.22
CA GLN A 47 11.01 -2.38 4.54
C GLN A 47 10.04 -2.35 3.34
N ILE A 48 10.56 -2.14 2.12
CA ILE A 48 9.76 -2.14 0.90
C ILE A 48 9.24 -3.55 0.62
N LEU A 49 10.09 -4.57 0.70
CA LEU A 49 9.66 -5.95 0.49
C LEU A 49 8.59 -6.38 1.49
N HIS A 50 8.68 -5.91 2.74
CA HIS A 50 7.64 -6.14 3.75
C HIS A 50 6.32 -5.47 3.35
N LEU A 51 6.32 -4.19 2.98
CA LEU A 51 5.13 -3.49 2.49
C LEU A 51 4.46 -4.26 1.35
N MET A 52 5.25 -4.62 0.34
CA MET A 52 4.76 -5.38 -0.82
C MET A 52 4.18 -6.74 -0.43
N SER A 53 4.84 -7.45 0.48
CA SER A 53 4.39 -8.78 0.92
C SER A 53 3.05 -8.71 1.64
N VAL A 54 2.85 -7.70 2.47
CA VAL A 54 1.59 -7.52 3.22
C VAL A 54 0.45 -7.13 2.29
N ASP A 55 0.69 -6.20 1.36
CA ASP A 55 -0.28 -5.81 0.33
C ASP A 55 -0.71 -7.04 -0.50
N ASP A 56 0.25 -7.84 -0.97
CA ASP A 56 -0.01 -9.03 -1.78
C ASP A 56 -0.76 -10.11 -0.98
N ALA A 57 -0.38 -10.33 0.29
CA ALA A 57 -1.02 -11.34 1.13
C ALA A 57 -2.50 -11.02 1.40
N TRP A 58 -2.80 -9.79 1.84
CA TRP A 58 -4.17 -9.40 2.13
C TRP A 58 -5.06 -9.39 0.88
N PHE A 59 -4.57 -8.86 -0.25
CA PHE A 59 -5.36 -8.84 -1.49
C PHE A 59 -5.48 -10.21 -2.14
N SER A 60 -4.49 -11.10 -1.99
CA SER A 60 -4.64 -12.51 -2.37
C SER A 60 -5.74 -13.19 -1.57
N GLY A 61 -5.79 -12.95 -0.25
CA GLY A 61 -6.86 -13.44 0.61
C GLY A 61 -8.23 -12.90 0.21
N LEU A 62 -8.37 -11.60 -0.03
CA LEU A 62 -9.62 -10.98 -0.51
C LEU A 62 -10.09 -11.57 -1.84
N ARG A 63 -9.17 -11.93 -2.73
CA ARG A 63 -9.44 -12.55 -4.04
C ARG A 63 -9.59 -14.06 -3.96
N ARG A 64 -9.34 -14.66 -2.82
CA ARG A 64 -9.34 -16.12 -2.60
C ARG A 64 -8.41 -16.86 -3.57
N VAL A 65 -7.21 -16.32 -3.78
CA VAL A 65 -6.15 -16.92 -4.58
C VAL A 65 -4.92 -17.19 -3.69
N GLU A 66 -4.09 -18.12 -4.12
CA GLU A 66 -2.83 -18.38 -3.43
C GLU A 66 -1.91 -17.15 -3.49
N ILE A 67 -1.18 -16.93 -2.39
CA ILE A 67 -0.16 -15.89 -2.32
C ILE A 67 0.94 -16.26 -3.32
N SER A 68 1.32 -15.30 -4.13
CA SER A 68 2.43 -15.48 -5.03
C SER A 68 3.76 -15.64 -4.26
N ASP A 69 4.79 -16.16 -4.91
CA ASP A 69 6.09 -16.50 -4.31
C ASP A 69 6.59 -15.48 -3.28
N SER A 70 7.16 -15.98 -2.21
CA SER A 70 7.75 -15.20 -1.13
C SER A 70 8.71 -14.13 -1.65
N LEU A 71 8.58 -12.91 -1.14
CA LEU A 71 9.51 -11.81 -1.42
C LEU A 71 10.72 -11.89 -0.47
N ASP A 72 11.53 -12.94 -0.63
CA ASP A 72 12.73 -13.14 0.19
C ASP A 72 13.79 -12.07 -0.15
N PRO A 73 14.21 -11.26 0.85
CA PRO A 73 15.25 -10.24 0.65
C PRO A 73 16.58 -10.80 0.11
N ALA A 74 16.87 -12.09 0.33
CA ALA A 74 18.07 -12.71 -0.20
C ALA A 74 18.06 -12.85 -1.72
N THR A 75 16.88 -12.95 -2.32
CA THR A 75 16.68 -13.13 -3.77
C THR A 75 16.27 -11.83 -4.48
N PHE A 76 15.61 -10.91 -3.79
CA PHE A 76 15.15 -9.63 -4.32
C PHE A 76 16.20 -8.53 -4.06
N VAL A 77 17.24 -8.48 -4.87
CA VAL A 77 18.34 -7.50 -4.75
C VAL A 77 18.27 -6.39 -5.79
N ASP A 78 17.73 -6.64 -6.97
CA ASP A 78 17.63 -5.69 -8.08
C ASP A 78 16.40 -4.79 -7.91
N ARG A 79 16.64 -3.47 -7.84
CA ARG A 79 15.57 -2.46 -7.69
C ARG A 79 14.58 -2.47 -8.85
N THR A 80 15.02 -2.76 -10.06
CA THR A 80 14.13 -2.84 -11.23
C THR A 80 13.17 -4.02 -11.12
N VAL A 81 13.67 -5.16 -10.64
CA VAL A 81 12.85 -6.35 -10.38
C VAL A 81 11.84 -6.09 -9.25
N ILE A 82 12.30 -5.46 -8.16
CA ILE A 82 11.44 -5.08 -7.03
C ILE A 82 10.34 -4.13 -7.50
N ARG A 83 10.69 -3.06 -8.24
CA ARG A 83 9.71 -2.11 -8.76
C ARG A 83 8.67 -2.77 -9.66
N LYS A 84 9.11 -3.58 -10.62
CA LYS A 84 8.22 -4.32 -11.50
C LYS A 84 7.27 -5.24 -10.73
N ARG A 85 7.76 -5.90 -9.70
CA ARG A 85 6.92 -6.74 -8.84
C ARG A 85 5.89 -5.91 -8.07
N TRP A 86 6.30 -4.77 -7.52
CA TRP A 86 5.40 -3.85 -6.82
C TRP A 86 4.29 -3.33 -7.73
N ASP A 87 4.64 -2.91 -8.96
CA ASP A 87 3.65 -2.50 -9.96
C ASP A 87 2.63 -3.60 -10.27
N ALA A 88 3.08 -4.85 -10.36
CA ALA A 88 2.18 -5.98 -10.59
C ALA A 88 1.25 -6.25 -9.39
N ILE A 89 1.73 -6.08 -8.15
CA ILE A 89 0.91 -6.17 -6.94
C ILE A 89 -0.12 -5.03 -6.94
N GLU A 90 0.30 -3.80 -7.14
CA GLU A 90 -0.59 -2.63 -7.22
C GLU A 90 -1.69 -2.84 -8.28
N GLN A 91 -1.34 -3.36 -9.46
CA GLN A 91 -2.34 -3.60 -10.50
C GLN A 91 -3.41 -4.60 -10.05
N ARG A 92 -3.02 -5.70 -9.40
CA ARG A 92 -3.99 -6.67 -8.85
C ARG A 92 -4.90 -6.07 -7.79
N MET A 93 -4.35 -5.17 -6.95
CA MET A 93 -5.14 -4.43 -5.96
C MET A 93 -6.15 -3.50 -6.65
N ARG A 94 -5.71 -2.77 -7.69
CA ARG A 94 -6.58 -1.88 -8.48
C ARG A 94 -7.70 -2.64 -9.19
N ASP A 95 -7.41 -3.82 -9.73
CA ASP A 95 -8.41 -4.66 -10.38
C ASP A 95 -9.50 -5.07 -9.39
N TYR A 96 -9.11 -5.55 -8.20
CA TYR A 96 -10.06 -5.88 -7.12
C TYR A 96 -10.90 -4.67 -6.70
N LEU A 97 -10.25 -3.53 -6.46
CA LEU A 97 -10.94 -2.30 -6.05
C LEU A 97 -11.88 -1.77 -7.15
N GLY A 98 -11.55 -2.00 -8.42
CA GLY A 98 -12.39 -1.63 -9.57
C GLY A 98 -13.73 -2.38 -9.56
N GLU A 99 -13.71 -3.63 -9.13
CA GLU A 99 -14.90 -4.51 -9.06
C GLU A 99 -15.67 -4.39 -7.73
N LEU A 100 -15.09 -3.74 -6.71
CA LEU A 100 -15.64 -3.64 -5.36
C LEU A 100 -17.03 -2.95 -5.36
N GLN A 101 -18.02 -3.58 -4.74
CA GLN A 101 -19.36 -3.04 -4.54
C GLN A 101 -19.59 -2.70 -3.06
N ASP A 102 -20.60 -1.86 -2.78
CA ASP A 102 -20.89 -1.44 -1.40
C ASP A 102 -21.33 -2.60 -0.48
N ASP A 103 -22.04 -3.59 -1.00
CA ASP A 103 -22.47 -4.79 -0.28
C ASP A 103 -21.31 -5.75 0.00
N THR A 104 -20.37 -5.90 -0.94
CA THR A 104 -19.16 -6.71 -0.77
C THR A 104 -18.33 -6.27 0.45
N LEU A 105 -18.39 -5.00 0.83
CA LEU A 105 -17.67 -4.47 1.99
C LEU A 105 -18.02 -5.17 3.30
N PHE A 106 -19.19 -5.76 3.40
CA PHE A 106 -19.69 -6.43 4.61
C PHE A 106 -19.59 -7.96 4.55
N GLU A 107 -19.04 -8.51 3.47
CA GLU A 107 -18.80 -9.94 3.36
C GLU A 107 -17.57 -10.37 4.18
N LYS A 108 -17.56 -11.63 4.61
CA LYS A 108 -16.40 -12.29 5.22
C LYS A 108 -15.56 -12.94 4.12
N PRO A 109 -14.36 -12.44 3.83
CA PRO A 109 -13.53 -12.97 2.74
C PRO A 109 -12.85 -14.29 3.11
N PHE A 110 -12.57 -14.51 4.40
CA PHE A 110 -11.83 -15.68 4.89
C PHE A 110 -12.75 -16.74 5.47
N ALA A 111 -12.52 -18.00 5.12
CA ALA A 111 -13.30 -19.15 5.61
C ALA A 111 -12.76 -19.70 6.94
N GLU A 112 -11.45 -19.57 7.16
CA GLU A 112 -10.70 -20.22 8.25
C GLU A 112 -9.62 -19.27 8.81
N GLY A 113 -9.01 -19.69 9.93
CA GLY A 113 -7.90 -18.97 10.56
C GLY A 113 -8.35 -17.88 11.54
N GLU A 114 -7.38 -17.11 12.01
CA GLU A 114 -7.61 -16.03 12.98
C GLU A 114 -8.43 -14.89 12.38
N ASP A 115 -8.32 -14.67 11.08
CA ASP A 115 -8.97 -13.58 10.35
C ASP A 115 -10.39 -13.91 9.85
N LYS A 116 -10.91 -15.10 10.12
CA LYS A 116 -12.20 -15.60 9.60
C LYS A 116 -13.41 -14.70 9.91
N ASP A 117 -13.32 -13.89 10.97
CA ASP A 117 -14.39 -13.00 11.40
C ASP A 117 -14.24 -11.57 10.89
N LEU A 118 -13.14 -11.25 10.20
CA LEU A 118 -12.97 -9.97 9.53
C LEU A 118 -13.92 -9.86 8.32
N ILE A 119 -14.39 -8.64 8.09
CA ILE A 119 -15.14 -8.29 6.90
C ILE A 119 -14.28 -7.41 5.96
N VAL A 120 -14.63 -7.36 4.70
CA VAL A 120 -13.82 -6.74 3.66
C VAL A 120 -13.36 -5.32 4.01
N TRP A 121 -14.26 -4.44 4.50
CA TRP A 121 -13.84 -3.07 4.83
C TRP A 121 -12.79 -3.00 5.95
N GLN A 122 -12.81 -3.93 6.91
CA GLN A 122 -11.79 -3.98 7.97
C GLN A 122 -10.43 -4.36 7.40
N VAL A 123 -10.41 -5.32 6.48
CA VAL A 123 -9.17 -5.72 5.78
C VAL A 123 -8.63 -4.56 4.94
N LEU A 124 -9.48 -3.84 4.22
CA LEU A 124 -9.07 -2.68 3.43
C LEU A 124 -8.48 -1.56 4.31
N LEU A 125 -9.09 -1.28 5.48
CA LEU A 125 -8.52 -0.33 6.44
C LEU A 125 -7.20 -0.82 7.02
N GLN A 126 -7.10 -2.12 7.35
CA GLN A 126 -5.85 -2.70 7.85
C GLN A 126 -4.71 -2.46 6.86
N VAL A 127 -4.90 -2.73 5.57
CA VAL A 127 -3.86 -2.55 4.54
C VAL A 127 -3.41 -1.09 4.46
N THR A 128 -4.33 -0.15 4.39
CA THR A 128 -3.96 1.28 4.27
C THR A 128 -3.32 1.83 5.53
N ASN A 129 -3.80 1.41 6.71
CA ASN A 129 -3.21 1.80 8.00
C ASN A 129 -1.81 1.21 8.18
N HIS A 130 -1.63 -0.08 7.89
CA HIS A 130 -0.34 -0.76 7.88
C HIS A 130 0.64 -0.07 6.91
N GLY A 131 0.17 0.24 5.69
CA GLY A 131 0.96 0.98 4.71
C GLY A 131 1.42 2.35 5.22
N THR A 132 0.56 3.09 5.90
CA THR A 132 0.91 4.40 6.49
C THR A 132 1.96 4.28 7.58
N ASP A 133 1.82 3.29 8.49
CA ASP A 133 2.79 3.04 9.56
C ASP A 133 4.16 2.67 8.99
N HIS A 134 4.22 1.71 8.07
CA HIS A 134 5.48 1.27 7.49
C HIS A 134 6.11 2.30 6.53
N ARG A 135 5.34 3.14 5.85
CA ARG A 135 5.88 4.30 5.13
C ARG A 135 6.49 5.32 6.08
N ALA A 136 5.87 5.58 7.24
CA ALA A 136 6.47 6.47 8.24
C ALA A 136 7.81 5.93 8.76
N GLN A 137 7.90 4.62 9.00
CA GLN A 137 9.15 3.96 9.35
C GLN A 137 10.19 4.06 8.21
N LEU A 138 9.77 3.89 6.97
CA LEU A 138 10.63 4.02 5.79
C LEU A 138 11.16 5.46 5.64
N LEU A 139 10.32 6.47 5.83
CA LEU A 139 10.74 7.88 5.82
C LEU A 139 11.75 8.17 6.93
N ARG A 140 11.61 7.55 8.10
CA ARG A 140 12.60 7.64 9.18
C ARG A 140 13.93 7.00 8.77
N LEU A 141 13.91 5.77 8.19
CA LEU A 141 15.11 5.13 7.67
C LEU A 141 15.85 6.01 6.65
N LEU A 142 15.11 6.59 5.70
CA LEU A 142 15.64 7.49 4.68
C LEU A 142 16.28 8.74 5.32
N ASN A 143 15.65 9.30 6.35
CA ASN A 143 16.19 10.45 7.08
C ASN A 143 17.51 10.10 7.79
N ASP A 144 17.59 8.93 8.43
CA ASP A 144 18.81 8.46 9.09
C ASP A 144 19.95 8.20 8.09
N LEU A 145 19.63 7.95 6.82
CA LEU A 145 20.57 7.87 5.70
C LEU A 145 20.92 9.24 5.07
N GLY A 146 20.45 10.34 5.66
CA GLY A 146 20.70 11.70 5.18
C GLY A 146 19.78 12.17 4.05
N VAL A 147 18.74 11.42 3.71
CA VAL A 147 17.77 11.80 2.68
C VAL A 147 16.71 12.72 3.28
N LYS A 148 16.58 13.92 2.74
CA LYS A 148 15.53 14.86 3.19
C LYS A 148 14.18 14.46 2.60
N THR A 149 13.23 14.11 3.46
CA THR A 149 11.89 13.68 3.09
C THR A 149 10.83 14.73 3.41
N VAL A 150 9.62 14.55 2.87
CA VAL A 150 8.44 15.38 3.17
C VAL A 150 7.35 14.54 3.83
N SER A 151 6.34 15.21 4.40
CA SER A 151 5.19 14.54 5.02
C SER A 151 4.37 13.76 3.98
N GLN A 152 3.83 12.62 4.43
CA GLN A 152 2.88 11.80 3.68
C GLN A 152 1.42 11.98 4.16
N ASP A 153 1.11 13.08 4.85
CA ASP A 153 -0.22 13.28 5.41
C ASP A 153 -1.29 13.27 4.32
N TYR A 154 -2.31 12.45 4.53
CA TYR A 154 -3.46 12.30 3.61
C TYR A 154 -4.11 13.64 3.24
N ILE A 155 -4.09 14.63 4.14
CA ILE A 155 -4.71 15.92 3.87
C ILE A 155 -4.10 16.64 2.67
N PHE A 156 -2.78 16.50 2.42
CA PHE A 156 -2.13 17.09 1.25
C PHE A 156 -2.59 16.42 -0.04
N TYR A 157 -2.68 15.08 -0.02
CA TYR A 157 -3.27 14.35 -1.14
C TYR A 157 -4.72 14.78 -1.42
N ALA A 158 -5.53 14.96 -0.37
CA ALA A 158 -6.92 15.36 -0.49
C ALA A 158 -7.10 16.78 -1.05
N TYR A 159 -6.17 17.70 -0.79
CA TYR A 159 -6.19 19.04 -1.39
C TYR A 159 -5.94 19.00 -2.90
N ASP A 160 -5.03 18.14 -3.35
CA ASP A 160 -4.69 18.01 -4.77
C ASP A 160 -5.68 17.13 -5.55
N HIS A 161 -6.41 16.27 -4.85
CA HIS A 161 -7.39 15.34 -5.42
C HIS A 161 -8.75 15.50 -4.75
N PRO A 162 -9.39 16.67 -4.89
CA PRO A 162 -10.74 16.87 -4.33
C PRO A 162 -11.66 15.81 -4.95
N THR A 163 -12.26 14.97 -4.09
CA THR A 163 -13.33 14.10 -4.53
C THR A 163 -14.37 14.98 -5.20
N LEU A 164 -14.67 14.74 -6.47
CA LEU A 164 -15.82 15.33 -7.11
C LEU A 164 -16.99 15.10 -6.15
N ALA A 165 -17.48 16.18 -5.53
CA ALA A 165 -18.65 16.12 -4.68
C ALA A 165 -19.64 15.24 -5.41
N LEU A 166 -20.09 14.16 -4.77
CA LEU A 166 -21.11 13.27 -5.32
C LEU A 166 -22.15 14.20 -5.91
N ALA A 167 -22.25 14.23 -7.22
CA ALA A 167 -23.09 15.17 -7.94
C ALA A 167 -24.41 15.19 -7.19
N GLN A 168 -24.83 16.35 -6.72
CA GLN A 168 -26.11 16.54 -6.05
C GLN A 168 -27.21 16.18 -7.05
N LYS A 169 -27.35 14.87 -7.31
CA LYS A 169 -28.52 14.34 -8.01
C LYS A 169 -29.66 14.35 -7.01
N GLY A 170 -30.47 15.37 -7.07
CA GLY A 170 -31.82 15.36 -6.54
C GLY A 170 -32.03 16.13 -5.25
N ARG A 171 -31.77 17.43 -5.23
CA ARG A 171 -32.61 18.39 -4.50
C ARG A 171 -33.19 19.39 -5.49
N GLU A 172 -34.02 18.91 -6.35
CA GLU A 172 -35.05 19.72 -6.95
C GLU A 172 -36.40 19.08 -6.62
N LYS A 173 -37.12 19.82 -5.78
CA LYS A 173 -38.52 19.77 -5.34
C LYS A 173 -38.80 18.98 -4.09
#